data_294e757b59a137062becc474766e7e77
#
_entry.id   294e757b59a137062becc474766e7e77
#
_cell.length_a   1.000
_cell.length_b   1.000
_cell.length_c   1.000
_cell.angle_alpha   90.00
_cell.angle_beta   90.00
_cell.angle_gamma   90.00
#
_symmetry.space_group_name_H-M   'P 1'
#
loop_
_entity.id
_entity.type
_entity.pdbx_description
1 polymer ?
#
loop_
_entity_poly.entity_id
_entity_poly.type
_entity_poly.pdbx_seq_one_letter_code
_entity_poly.pdbx_strand_id
1 'polypeptide(L)'
;VKNMPRPAKSATLQLIQGNPNKKNTDELAMRAEQEQKMKMRSDNMKPPSWLDKVAKKEFKRIAELLKEVDIITEADISMLAAYCNAYSQYISITKVIDEDGIMVHKEGFDEDGNPIELIGEEHPLLKRQKNFFDQMKSAANDFGLTPSARAKLAITKTQEIREKTAAEKEFNI
;
A
#
# COMPACT_ATOMS: atom_id res chain seq x y z
N VAL A 1 -12.31 -28.09 -9.35
CA VAL A 1 -11.72 -26.82 -8.88
C VAL A 1 -12.84 -25.79 -8.88
N LYS A 2 -13.38 -25.42 -7.68
CA LYS A 2 -14.40 -24.36 -7.55
C LYS A 2 -13.75 -23.04 -7.94
N ASN A 3 -14.23 -22.45 -9.04
CA ASN A 3 -13.90 -21.07 -9.41
C ASN A 3 -14.32 -20.14 -8.26
N MET A 4 -13.38 -19.66 -7.48
CA MET A 4 -13.65 -18.61 -6.50
C MET A 4 -14.01 -17.33 -7.29
N PRO A 5 -15.17 -16.72 -7.03
CA PRO A 5 -15.54 -15.49 -7.70
C PRO A 5 -14.47 -14.41 -7.41
N ARG A 6 -14.05 -13.69 -8.44
CA ARG A 6 -13.12 -12.57 -8.27
C ARG A 6 -13.75 -11.52 -7.35
N PRO A 7 -12.96 -10.88 -6.46
CA PRO A 7 -13.47 -9.81 -5.61
C PRO A 7 -14.21 -8.75 -6.45
N ALA A 8 -15.32 -8.25 -5.91
CA ALA A 8 -16.10 -7.21 -6.57
C ALA A 8 -15.23 -5.95 -6.70
N LYS A 9 -15.13 -5.41 -7.92
CA LYS A 9 -14.49 -4.10 -8.15
C LYS A 9 -15.49 -3.01 -7.79
N SER A 10 -15.00 -1.90 -7.19
CA SER A 10 -15.80 -0.71 -6.92
C SER A 10 -16.52 -0.25 -8.19
N ALA A 11 -17.77 0.18 -8.06
CA ALA A 11 -18.57 0.69 -9.16
C ALA A 11 -17.99 2.01 -9.68
N THR A 12 -17.55 2.87 -8.77
CA THR A 12 -16.79 4.09 -9.08
C THR A 12 -15.59 3.76 -9.95
N LEU A 13 -14.78 2.77 -9.55
CA LEU A 13 -13.61 2.36 -10.34
C LEU A 13 -13.98 1.80 -11.73
N GLN A 14 -15.11 1.11 -11.85
CA GLN A 14 -15.58 0.56 -13.13
C GLN A 14 -16.08 1.64 -14.08
N LEU A 15 -16.82 2.65 -13.56
CA LEU A 15 -17.24 3.83 -14.34
C LEU A 15 -16.03 4.58 -14.88
N ILE A 16 -15.04 4.81 -14.04
CA ILE A 16 -13.78 5.47 -14.37
C ILE A 16 -12.98 4.76 -15.46
N GLN A 17 -13.00 3.42 -15.46
CA GLN A 17 -12.33 2.59 -16.48
C GLN A 17 -13.12 2.50 -17.81
N GLY A 18 -14.18 3.32 -17.98
CA GLY A 18 -15.00 3.30 -19.19
C GLY A 18 -15.88 2.07 -19.30
N ASN A 19 -16.31 1.50 -18.17
CA ASN A 19 -17.19 0.33 -18.11
C ASN A 19 -16.71 -0.85 -18.98
N PRO A 20 -15.48 -1.38 -18.77
CA PRO A 20 -14.88 -2.39 -19.65
C PRO A 20 -15.69 -3.68 -19.75
N ASN A 21 -16.61 -3.91 -18.84
CA ASN A 21 -17.49 -5.08 -18.80
C ASN A 21 -18.87 -4.80 -19.40
N LYS A 22 -19.10 -3.63 -20.03
CA LYS A 22 -20.37 -3.24 -20.67
C LYS A 22 -21.60 -3.44 -19.77
N LYS A 23 -21.46 -3.18 -18.48
CA LYS A 23 -22.57 -3.21 -17.53
C LYS A 23 -23.48 -2.02 -17.76
N ASN A 24 -24.73 -2.12 -17.28
CA ASN A 24 -25.65 -1.00 -17.31
C ASN A 24 -25.05 0.20 -16.57
N THR A 25 -24.90 1.32 -17.27
CA THR A 25 -24.29 2.55 -16.76
C THR A 25 -25.09 3.14 -15.61
N ASP A 26 -26.42 3.06 -15.67
CA ASP A 26 -27.30 3.61 -14.62
C ASP A 26 -27.16 2.79 -13.32
N GLU A 27 -27.08 1.47 -13.44
CA GLU A 27 -26.89 0.59 -12.30
C GLU A 27 -25.50 0.80 -11.67
N LEU A 28 -24.47 1.02 -12.49
CA LEU A 28 -23.13 1.36 -11.99
C LEU A 28 -23.10 2.73 -11.33
N ALA A 29 -23.82 3.73 -11.85
CA ALA A 29 -23.91 5.06 -11.27
C ALA A 29 -24.62 5.02 -9.93
N MET A 30 -25.76 4.33 -9.83
CA MET A 30 -26.49 4.13 -8.56
C MET A 30 -25.60 3.40 -7.52
N ARG A 31 -24.85 2.41 -7.94
CA ARG A 31 -23.94 1.69 -7.07
C ARG A 31 -22.77 2.56 -6.62
N ALA A 32 -22.20 3.39 -7.50
CA ALA A 32 -21.15 4.35 -7.16
C ALA A 32 -21.63 5.39 -6.15
N GLU A 33 -22.88 5.87 -6.29
CA GLU A 33 -23.52 6.76 -5.32
C GLU A 33 -23.68 6.09 -3.95
N GLN A 34 -24.08 4.82 -3.91
CA GLN A 34 -24.15 4.07 -2.66
C GLN A 34 -22.75 3.84 -2.03
N GLU A 35 -21.74 3.56 -2.84
CA GLU A 35 -20.35 3.47 -2.37
C GLU A 35 -19.88 4.81 -1.77
N GLN A 36 -20.24 5.95 -2.36
CA GLN A 36 -19.95 7.28 -1.79
C GLN A 36 -20.68 7.55 -0.47
N LYS A 37 -21.95 7.13 -0.37
CA LYS A 37 -22.73 7.25 0.88
C LYS A 37 -22.15 6.38 2.01
N MET A 38 -21.47 5.28 1.67
CA MET A 38 -20.76 4.42 2.61
C MET A 38 -19.34 4.90 2.91
N LYS A 39 -18.90 6.03 2.36
CA LYS A 39 -17.58 6.59 2.61
C LYS A 39 -17.44 6.91 4.10
N MET A 40 -16.51 6.22 4.74
CA MET A 40 -16.22 6.41 6.15
C MET A 40 -15.48 7.72 6.39
N ARG A 41 -15.53 8.21 7.64
CA ARG A 41 -14.83 9.44 8.04
C ARG A 41 -13.32 9.28 7.91
N SER A 42 -12.63 10.40 7.69
CA SER A 42 -11.17 10.49 7.65
C SER A 42 -10.59 11.43 8.72
N ASP A 43 -11.43 11.91 9.64
CA ASP A 43 -11.05 12.97 10.58
C ASP A 43 -10.12 12.47 11.68
N ASN A 44 -10.27 11.21 12.10
CA ASN A 44 -9.56 10.65 13.24
C ASN A 44 -8.46 9.64 12.85
N MET A 45 -7.60 10.03 11.93
CA MET A 45 -6.45 9.22 11.48
C MET A 45 -5.32 9.26 12.52
N LYS A 46 -5.45 8.47 13.59
CA LYS A 46 -4.42 8.37 14.63
C LYS A 46 -3.63 7.07 14.51
N PRO A 47 -2.29 7.14 14.66
CA PRO A 47 -1.48 5.94 14.68
C PRO A 47 -1.81 5.07 15.88
N PRO A 48 -2.00 3.75 15.71
CA PRO A 48 -2.21 2.82 16.80
C PRO A 48 -1.09 2.87 17.85
N SER A 49 -1.44 2.61 19.11
CA SER A 49 -0.50 2.70 20.24
C SER A 49 0.66 1.71 20.16
N TRP A 50 0.43 0.55 19.56
CA TRP A 50 1.40 -0.55 19.40
C TRP A 50 2.53 -0.26 18.40
N LEU A 51 2.39 0.76 17.53
CA LEU A 51 3.46 1.16 16.63
C LEU A 51 4.63 1.78 17.38
N ASP A 52 5.85 1.50 16.96
CA ASP A 52 7.05 2.16 17.44
C ASP A 52 7.17 3.63 16.96
N LYS A 53 8.21 4.32 17.39
CA LYS A 53 8.40 5.75 17.06
C LYS A 53 8.59 5.99 15.56
N VAL A 54 9.31 5.11 14.86
CA VAL A 54 9.59 5.23 13.43
C VAL A 54 8.31 5.01 12.64
N ALA A 55 7.58 3.93 12.95
CA ALA A 55 6.30 3.62 12.33
C ALA A 55 5.24 4.71 12.57
N LYS A 56 5.16 5.27 13.79
CA LYS A 56 4.25 6.39 14.10
C LYS A 56 4.55 7.64 13.30
N LYS A 57 5.83 7.96 13.10
CA LYS A 57 6.25 9.11 12.29
C LYS A 57 5.85 8.90 10.83
N GLU A 58 6.11 7.72 10.31
CA GLU A 58 5.75 7.37 8.92
C GLU A 58 4.23 7.34 8.72
N PHE A 59 3.47 6.81 9.71
CA PHE A 59 2.01 6.81 9.69
C PHE A 59 1.45 8.22 9.51
N LYS A 60 1.91 9.18 10.32
CA LYS A 60 1.46 10.58 10.24
C LYS A 60 1.77 11.17 8.87
N ARG A 61 3.00 10.98 8.38
CA ARG A 61 3.44 11.49 7.07
C ARG A 61 2.57 10.97 5.92
N ILE A 62 2.31 9.66 5.89
CA ILE A 62 1.51 9.05 4.82
C ILE A 62 0.04 9.40 4.96
N ALA A 63 -0.51 9.40 6.19
CA ALA A 63 -1.89 9.78 6.43
C ALA A 63 -2.19 11.22 5.96
N GLU A 64 -1.29 12.17 6.20
CA GLU A 64 -1.41 13.54 5.72
C GLU A 64 -1.45 13.60 4.18
N LEU A 65 -0.51 12.94 3.51
CA LEU A 65 -0.47 12.88 2.05
C LEU A 65 -1.73 12.26 1.43
N LEU A 66 -2.24 11.20 2.03
CA LEU A 66 -3.44 10.51 1.54
C LEU A 66 -4.72 11.27 1.84
N LYS A 67 -4.76 12.07 2.91
CA LYS A 67 -5.86 13.00 3.21
C LYS A 67 -5.96 14.11 2.17
N GLU A 68 -4.85 14.71 1.75
CA GLU A 68 -4.84 15.77 0.75
C GLU A 68 -5.51 15.34 -0.57
N VAL A 69 -5.41 14.07 -0.91
CA VAL A 69 -6.01 13.50 -2.13
C VAL A 69 -7.33 12.75 -1.88
N ASP A 70 -7.84 12.80 -0.65
CA ASP A 70 -9.12 12.21 -0.23
C ASP A 70 -9.26 10.71 -0.55
N ILE A 71 -8.19 9.95 -0.36
CA ILE A 71 -8.14 8.52 -0.68
C ILE A 71 -8.31 7.65 0.57
N ILE A 72 -7.90 8.14 1.75
CA ILE A 72 -7.85 7.35 2.98
C ILE A 72 -9.03 7.63 3.92
N THR A 73 -9.49 6.59 4.60
CA THR A 73 -10.56 6.64 5.60
C THR A 73 -10.12 5.97 6.90
N GLU A 74 -10.90 6.12 7.96
CA GLU A 74 -10.63 5.46 9.25
C GLU A 74 -10.63 3.93 9.16
N ALA A 75 -11.28 3.35 8.16
CA ALA A 75 -11.24 1.90 7.90
C ALA A 75 -9.83 1.42 7.49
N ASP A 76 -9.03 2.30 6.93
CA ASP A 76 -7.72 1.97 6.39
C ASP A 76 -6.59 2.05 7.43
N ILE A 77 -6.91 2.51 8.67
CA ILE A 77 -5.93 2.69 9.75
C ILE A 77 -5.09 1.44 9.98
N SER A 78 -5.73 0.27 10.02
CA SER A 78 -5.03 -1.00 10.28
C SER A 78 -4.07 -1.38 9.16
N MET A 79 -4.47 -1.18 7.91
CA MET A 79 -3.63 -1.47 6.75
C MET A 79 -2.47 -0.48 6.65
N LEU A 80 -2.72 0.81 6.88
CA LEU A 80 -1.67 1.82 6.93
C LEU A 80 -0.70 1.55 8.10
N ALA A 81 -1.21 1.12 9.25
CA ALA A 81 -0.37 0.75 10.38
C ALA A 81 0.51 -0.47 10.08
N ALA A 82 -0.01 -1.48 9.37
CA ALA A 82 0.77 -2.64 8.94
C ALA A 82 1.89 -2.21 7.96
N TYR A 83 1.60 -1.33 7.01
CA TYR A 83 2.62 -0.73 6.13
C TYR A 83 3.72 -0.04 6.93
N CYS A 84 3.34 0.83 7.87
CA CYS A 84 4.29 1.59 8.68
C CYS A 84 5.13 0.70 9.61
N ASN A 85 4.55 -0.37 10.13
CA ASN A 85 5.29 -1.37 10.88
C ASN A 85 6.30 -2.10 10.01
N ALA A 86 5.91 -2.55 8.81
CA ALA A 86 6.84 -3.17 7.85
C ALA A 86 7.97 -2.21 7.48
N TYR A 87 7.67 -0.92 7.29
CA TYR A 87 8.66 0.13 7.04
C TYR A 87 9.67 0.26 8.19
N SER A 88 9.21 0.32 9.44
CA SER A 88 10.09 0.40 10.60
C SER A 88 10.99 -0.83 10.76
N GLN A 89 10.42 -2.02 10.56
CA GLN A 89 11.17 -3.27 10.60
C GLN A 89 12.20 -3.38 9.47
N TYR A 90 11.85 -2.94 8.27
CA TYR A 90 12.77 -2.87 7.14
C TYR A 90 13.99 -2.00 7.47
N ILE A 91 13.78 -0.79 8.02
CA ILE A 91 14.87 0.11 8.42
C ILE A 91 15.74 -0.51 9.51
N SER A 92 15.11 -1.14 10.52
CA SER A 92 15.84 -1.77 11.62
C SER A 92 16.73 -2.90 11.13
N ILE A 93 16.22 -3.76 10.26
CA ILE A 93 16.99 -4.87 9.66
C ILE A 93 18.10 -4.33 8.75
N THR A 94 17.80 -3.29 7.97
CA THR A 94 18.82 -2.67 7.09
C THR A 94 20.01 -2.19 7.89
N LYS A 95 19.80 -1.56 9.03
CA LYS A 95 20.90 -1.11 9.90
C LYS A 95 21.75 -2.26 10.45
N VAL A 96 21.10 -3.35 10.87
CA VAL A 96 21.81 -4.54 11.35
C VAL A 96 22.68 -5.14 10.23
N ILE A 97 22.12 -5.28 9.02
CA ILE A 97 22.86 -5.80 7.87
C ILE A 97 24.02 -4.85 7.49
N ASP A 98 23.82 -3.52 7.59
CA ASP A 98 24.86 -2.53 7.31
C ASP A 98 26.01 -2.62 8.33
N GLU A 99 25.72 -2.97 9.59
CA GLU A 99 26.70 -3.14 10.66
C GLU A 99 27.43 -4.49 10.55
N ASP A 100 26.71 -5.58 10.30
CA ASP A 100 27.24 -6.95 10.28
C ASP A 100 27.80 -7.36 8.92
N GLY A 101 27.40 -6.66 7.84
CA GLY A 101 27.70 -7.02 6.46
C GLY A 101 26.69 -8.02 5.86
N ILE A 102 26.74 -8.15 4.53
CA ILE A 102 25.85 -9.05 3.77
C ILE A 102 26.18 -10.51 4.00
N MET A 103 27.45 -10.79 4.26
CA MET A 103 27.97 -12.14 4.55
C MET A 103 28.33 -12.22 6.03
N VAL A 104 27.82 -13.24 6.70
CA VAL A 104 28.13 -13.50 8.11
C VAL A 104 29.35 -14.43 8.16
N HIS A 105 30.42 -13.97 8.80
CA HIS A 105 31.60 -14.80 9.03
C HIS A 105 31.30 -15.83 10.13
N LYS A 106 31.75 -17.06 9.91
CA LYS A 106 31.66 -18.14 10.91
C LYS A 106 33.07 -18.45 11.38
N GLU A 107 33.21 -18.59 12.68
CA GLU A 107 34.42 -19.17 13.23
C GLU A 107 34.45 -20.68 12.95
N GLY A 108 35.53 -21.17 12.42
CA GLY A 108 35.77 -22.59 12.19
C GLY A 108 37.15 -22.96 12.75
N PHE A 109 37.50 -24.24 12.65
CA PHE A 109 38.82 -24.72 13.03
C PHE A 109 39.46 -25.45 11.84
N ASP A 110 40.76 -25.28 11.67
CA ASP A 110 41.53 -26.03 10.68
C ASP A 110 41.77 -27.50 11.17
N GLU A 111 42.47 -28.29 10.35
CA GLU A 111 42.80 -29.69 10.68
C GLU A 111 43.69 -29.82 11.94
N ASP A 112 44.41 -28.77 12.30
CA ASP A 112 45.29 -28.69 13.46
C ASP A 112 44.58 -28.10 14.71
N GLY A 113 43.29 -27.74 14.57
CA GLY A 113 42.48 -27.18 15.65
C GLY A 113 42.67 -25.69 15.91
N ASN A 114 43.34 -24.97 15.01
CA ASN A 114 43.47 -23.52 15.14
C ASN A 114 42.19 -22.81 14.64
N PRO A 115 41.75 -21.71 15.28
CA PRO A 115 40.60 -20.96 14.82
C PRO A 115 40.88 -20.31 13.46
N ILE A 116 40.00 -20.56 12.51
CA ILE A 116 39.99 -19.92 11.20
C ILE A 116 38.69 -19.22 10.94
N GLU A 117 38.75 -18.09 10.25
CA GLU A 117 37.57 -17.36 9.80
C GLU A 117 37.11 -17.98 8.48
N LEU A 118 35.91 -18.56 8.49
CA LEU A 118 35.25 -19.08 7.30
C LEU A 118 34.36 -18.02 6.71
N ILE A 119 34.42 -17.82 5.39
CA ILE A 119 33.43 -17.03 4.68
C ILE A 119 32.09 -17.73 4.89
N GLY A 120 31.21 -17.03 5.58
CA GLY A 120 29.95 -17.58 6.02
C GLY A 120 28.89 -17.59 4.92
N GLU A 121 27.70 -17.78 5.37
CA GLU A 121 26.47 -17.74 4.57
C GLU A 121 25.95 -16.30 4.44
N GLU A 122 25.03 -16.08 3.49
CA GLU A 122 24.30 -14.83 3.42
C GLU A 122 23.65 -14.48 4.76
N HIS A 123 23.64 -13.21 5.10
CA HIS A 123 23.07 -12.75 6.36
C HIS A 123 21.60 -13.22 6.49
N PRO A 124 21.21 -13.89 7.59
CA PRO A 124 19.90 -14.52 7.74
C PRO A 124 18.73 -13.53 7.68
N LEU A 125 18.98 -12.25 7.95
CA LEU A 125 17.95 -11.21 7.89
C LEU A 125 17.66 -10.71 6.46
N LEU A 126 18.44 -11.04 5.43
CA LEU A 126 18.17 -10.64 4.05
C LEU A 126 16.80 -11.13 3.56
N LYS A 127 16.43 -12.36 3.89
CA LYS A 127 15.09 -12.89 3.56
C LYS A 127 13.96 -12.11 4.26
N ARG A 128 14.17 -11.73 5.52
CA ARG A 128 13.19 -10.93 6.28
C ARG A 128 13.10 -9.51 5.74
N GLN A 129 14.23 -8.90 5.40
CA GLN A 129 14.28 -7.59 4.77
C GLN A 129 13.46 -7.58 3.47
N LYS A 130 13.67 -8.58 2.61
CA LYS A 130 12.90 -8.76 1.39
C LYS A 130 11.39 -8.91 1.67
N ASN A 131 11.00 -9.71 2.66
CA ASN A 131 9.60 -9.90 3.01
C ASN A 131 8.93 -8.59 3.46
N PHE A 132 9.61 -7.77 4.26
CA PHE A 132 9.07 -6.46 4.66
C PHE A 132 9.00 -5.50 3.48
N PHE A 133 9.97 -5.52 2.58
CA PHE A 133 9.91 -4.75 1.34
C PHE A 133 8.72 -5.16 0.47
N ASP A 134 8.46 -6.45 0.31
CA ASP A 134 7.32 -6.95 -0.47
C ASP A 134 5.97 -6.55 0.16
N GLN A 135 5.85 -6.58 1.49
CA GLN A 135 4.68 -6.08 2.23
C GLN A 135 4.46 -4.59 1.99
N MET A 136 5.53 -3.78 2.11
CA MET A 136 5.48 -2.34 1.84
C MET A 136 5.06 -2.06 0.40
N LYS A 137 5.64 -2.77 -0.57
CA LYS A 137 5.35 -2.62 -1.99
C LYS A 137 3.88 -2.94 -2.32
N SER A 138 3.34 -4.01 -1.73
CA SER A 138 1.93 -4.36 -1.89
C SER A 138 1.02 -3.25 -1.36
N ALA A 139 1.18 -2.87 -0.10
CA ALA A 139 0.39 -1.83 0.52
C ALA A 139 0.56 -0.46 -0.17
N ALA A 140 1.77 -0.13 -0.64
CA ALA A 140 2.02 1.10 -1.40
C ALA A 140 1.22 1.16 -2.71
N ASN A 141 1.00 0.02 -3.36
CA ASN A 141 0.15 -0.05 -4.55
C ASN A 141 -1.33 0.16 -4.20
N ASP A 142 -1.79 -0.42 -3.09
CA ASP A 142 -3.17 -0.32 -2.65
C ASP A 142 -3.53 1.13 -2.25
N PHE A 143 -2.62 1.83 -1.59
CA PHE A 143 -2.76 3.24 -1.19
C PHE A 143 -2.40 4.26 -2.28
N GLY A 144 -2.06 3.82 -3.48
CA GLY A 144 -1.68 4.76 -4.54
C GLY A 144 -0.35 5.49 -4.30
N LEU A 145 0.55 4.96 -3.48
CA LEU A 145 1.83 5.59 -3.16
C LEU A 145 2.87 5.43 -4.28
N THR A 146 2.65 4.52 -5.23
CA THR A 146 3.54 4.34 -6.38
C THR A 146 3.17 5.27 -7.53
N PRO A 147 4.13 5.68 -8.39
CA PRO A 147 3.84 6.51 -9.55
C PRO A 147 2.78 5.91 -10.47
N SER A 148 2.82 4.59 -10.71
CA SER A 148 1.84 3.89 -11.53
C SER A 148 0.44 3.89 -10.91
N ALA A 149 0.35 3.72 -9.59
CA ALA A 149 -0.93 3.78 -8.88
C ALA A 149 -1.48 5.22 -8.89
N ARG A 150 -0.63 6.25 -8.69
CA ARG A 150 -1.04 7.65 -8.83
C ARG A 150 -1.51 8.01 -10.24
N ALA A 151 -0.82 7.52 -11.26
CA ALA A 151 -1.24 7.74 -12.65
C ALA A 151 -2.64 7.15 -12.90
N LYS A 152 -2.92 5.97 -12.40
CA LYS A 152 -4.27 5.37 -12.46
C LYS A 152 -5.32 6.24 -11.74
N LEU A 153 -5.01 6.74 -10.55
CA LEU A 153 -5.90 7.64 -9.80
C LEU A 153 -6.13 8.98 -10.51
N ALA A 154 -5.10 9.55 -11.15
CA ALA A 154 -5.22 10.80 -11.90
C ALA A 154 -6.13 10.64 -13.13
N ILE A 155 -6.00 9.54 -13.87
CA ILE A 155 -6.90 9.21 -14.99
C ILE A 155 -8.34 9.14 -14.49
N THR A 156 -8.55 8.51 -13.35
CA THR A 156 -9.81 8.40 -12.63
C THR A 156 -10.45 9.77 -12.39
N LYS A 157 -9.74 10.66 -11.68
CA LYS A 157 -10.27 12.02 -11.37
C LYS A 157 -10.58 12.85 -12.61
N THR A 158 -9.77 12.73 -13.66
CA THR A 158 -9.98 13.48 -14.90
C THR A 158 -11.25 13.04 -15.63
N GLN A 159 -11.57 11.74 -15.58
CA GLN A 159 -12.81 11.19 -16.15
C GLN A 159 -14.03 11.63 -15.37
N GLU A 160 -13.99 11.58 -14.03
CA GLU A 160 -15.07 12.08 -13.17
C GLU A 160 -15.40 13.57 -13.42
N ILE A 161 -14.37 14.40 -13.61
CA ILE A 161 -14.56 15.84 -13.92
C ILE A 161 -15.23 16.01 -15.28
N ARG A 162 -14.82 15.24 -16.29
CA ARG A 162 -15.43 15.31 -17.64
C ARG A 162 -16.89 14.87 -17.63
N GLU A 163 -17.22 13.81 -16.90
CA GLU A 163 -18.60 13.32 -16.80
C GLU A 163 -19.51 14.29 -16.05
N LYS A 164 -19.04 14.88 -14.94
CA LYS A 164 -19.77 15.94 -14.25
C LYS A 164 -20.02 17.15 -15.14
N THR A 165 -19.00 17.60 -15.87
CA THR A 165 -19.15 18.74 -16.78
C THR A 165 -20.06 18.44 -17.98
N ALA A 166 -20.14 17.20 -18.44
CA ALA A 166 -21.06 16.79 -19.50
C ALA A 166 -22.51 16.75 -18.97
N ALA A 167 -22.72 16.14 -17.79
CA ALA A 167 -24.03 16.11 -17.15
C ALA A 167 -24.58 17.52 -16.81
N GLU A 168 -23.71 18.44 -16.32
CA GLU A 168 -24.09 19.82 -16.04
C GLU A 168 -24.49 20.59 -17.33
N LYS A 169 -23.90 20.25 -18.47
CA LYS A 169 -24.28 20.86 -19.76
C LYS A 169 -25.60 20.30 -20.31
N GLU A 170 -25.95 19.06 -20.03
CA GLU A 170 -27.22 18.47 -20.43
C GLU A 170 -28.40 18.99 -19.58
N PHE A 171 -28.16 19.37 -18.32
CA PHE A 171 -29.18 19.91 -17.42
C PHE A 171 -29.37 21.43 -17.51
N ASN A 172 -28.52 22.15 -18.21
CA ASN A 172 -28.60 23.63 -18.39
C ASN A 172 -29.09 24.05 -19.77
N ILE A 173 -29.96 23.25 -20.39
CA ILE A 173 -30.73 23.65 -21.59
C ILE A 173 -32.14 24.09 -21.19
#